data_e1e3328194fec4fb4c45eb407fdbc0a2
#
_entry.id   e1e3328194fec4fb4c45eb407fdbc0a2
#
_cell.length_a   1.000
_cell.length_b   1.000
_cell.length_c   1.000
_cell.angle_alpha   90.00
_cell.angle_beta   90.00
_cell.angle_gamma   90.00
#
_symmetry.space_group_name_H-M   'P 1'
#
loop_
_entity.id
_entity.type
_entity.pdbx_description
1 polymer ?
#
loop_
_entity_poly.entity_id
_entity_poly.type
_entity_poly.pdbx_seq_one_letter_code
_entity_poly.pdbx_strand_id
1 'polypeptide(L)'
;MNFDFSDDQKLLRDQTARFLEERCGMETVRAVLEGRAPYAEAVWNGLAEMGLIGTAIPEQYGGTGAGYLELCLVAQELGRSLAPTPFASTVYLVTEALLRFGSEAQRTRLLP
;
A
#
# COMPACT_ATOMS: atom_id res chain seq x y z
N MET A 1 -19.72 22.47 -4.86
CA MET A 1 -18.50 21.75 -4.43
C MET A 1 -18.85 20.28 -4.21
N ASN A 2 -18.07 19.38 -4.80
CA ASN A 2 -18.33 17.96 -4.68
C ASN A 2 -17.30 17.33 -3.71
N PHE A 3 -17.78 16.78 -2.61
CA PHE A 3 -16.93 16.13 -1.60
C PHE A 3 -16.80 14.63 -1.81
N ASP A 4 -17.38 14.08 -2.87
CA ASP A 4 -17.26 12.65 -3.16
C ASP A 4 -15.95 12.34 -3.88
N PHE A 5 -15.56 11.07 -3.85
CA PHE A 5 -14.38 10.59 -4.56
C PHE A 5 -14.64 10.56 -6.07
N SER A 6 -13.58 10.74 -6.84
CA SER A 6 -13.66 10.61 -8.30
C SER A 6 -13.90 9.14 -8.70
N ASP A 7 -14.28 8.93 -9.96
CA ASP A 7 -14.49 7.58 -10.48
C ASP A 7 -13.19 6.75 -10.43
N ASP A 8 -12.05 7.38 -10.73
CA ASP A 8 -10.76 6.71 -10.65
C ASP A 8 -10.40 6.31 -9.21
N GLN A 9 -10.71 7.18 -8.25
CA GLN A 9 -10.49 6.89 -6.83
C GLN A 9 -11.37 5.74 -6.36
N LYS A 10 -12.64 5.71 -6.77
CA LYS A 10 -13.56 4.62 -6.47
C LYS A 10 -13.08 3.31 -7.10
N LEU A 11 -12.58 3.36 -8.33
CA LEU A 11 -12.03 2.19 -9.00
C LEU A 11 -10.81 1.64 -8.26
N LEU A 12 -9.90 2.50 -7.83
CA LEU A 12 -8.73 2.11 -7.05
C LEU A 12 -9.15 1.40 -5.75
N ARG A 13 -10.11 1.98 -5.02
CA ARG A 13 -10.64 1.40 -3.80
C ARG A 13 -11.25 0.02 -4.07
N ASP A 14 -12.07 -0.09 -5.10
CA ASP A 14 -12.77 -1.33 -5.42
C ASP A 14 -11.82 -2.43 -5.87
N GLN A 15 -10.79 -2.10 -6.64
CA GLN A 15 -9.75 -3.05 -7.04
C GLN A 15 -8.94 -3.53 -5.85
N THR A 16 -8.60 -2.63 -4.94
CA THR A 16 -7.89 -2.97 -3.71
C THR A 16 -8.74 -3.89 -2.84
N ALA A 17 -10.00 -3.56 -2.65
CA ALA A 17 -10.92 -4.38 -1.87
C ALA A 17 -11.06 -5.79 -2.45
N ARG A 18 -11.23 -5.88 -3.77
CA ARG A 18 -11.37 -7.17 -4.46
C ARG A 18 -10.12 -8.02 -4.31
N PHE A 19 -8.95 -7.43 -4.51
CA PHE A 19 -7.69 -8.15 -4.33
C PHE A 19 -7.56 -8.72 -2.91
N LEU A 20 -7.87 -7.92 -1.91
CA LEU A 20 -7.78 -8.34 -0.51
C LEU A 20 -8.83 -9.40 -0.14
N GLU A 21 -10.04 -9.30 -0.69
CA GLU A 21 -11.07 -10.33 -0.50
C GLU A 21 -10.62 -11.68 -1.06
N GLU A 22 -9.96 -11.67 -2.20
CA GLU A 22 -9.51 -12.89 -2.87
C GLU A 22 -8.23 -13.47 -2.26
N ARG A 23 -7.32 -12.61 -1.77
CA ARG A 23 -5.96 -13.01 -1.40
C ARG A 23 -5.65 -12.91 0.09
N CYS A 24 -6.47 -12.19 0.85
CA CYS A 24 -6.23 -11.96 2.28
C CYS A 24 -7.44 -12.38 3.11
N GLY A 25 -7.73 -13.67 3.15
CA GLY A 25 -8.79 -14.22 3.99
C GLY A 25 -8.35 -14.32 5.45
N MET A 26 -9.31 -14.65 6.33
CA MET A 26 -9.03 -14.77 7.76
C MET A 26 -7.98 -15.83 8.08
N GLU A 27 -7.86 -16.86 7.28
CA GLU A 27 -6.82 -17.86 7.48
C GLU A 27 -5.43 -17.28 7.33
N THR A 28 -5.23 -16.40 6.35
CA THR A 28 -3.97 -15.67 6.16
C THR A 28 -3.66 -14.80 7.36
N VAL A 29 -4.65 -14.07 7.86
CA VAL A 29 -4.50 -13.21 9.03
C VAL A 29 -4.12 -14.05 10.27
N ARG A 30 -4.82 -15.16 10.48
CA ARG A 30 -4.55 -16.05 11.61
C ARG A 30 -3.16 -16.69 11.55
N ALA A 31 -2.69 -17.02 10.34
CA ALA A 31 -1.36 -17.59 10.16
C ALA A 31 -0.27 -16.67 10.70
N VAL A 32 -0.40 -15.36 10.46
CA VAL A 32 0.55 -14.37 10.97
C VAL A 32 0.35 -14.17 12.47
N LEU A 33 -0.89 -14.04 12.91
CA LEU A 33 -1.21 -13.85 14.32
C LEU A 33 -0.68 -14.99 15.19
N GLU A 34 -0.78 -16.22 14.71
CA GLU A 34 -0.32 -17.42 15.44
C GLU A 34 1.18 -17.70 15.28
N GLY A 35 1.91 -16.84 14.58
CA GLY A 35 3.34 -16.95 14.41
C GLY A 35 3.80 -17.96 13.38
N ARG A 36 2.92 -18.47 12.52
CA ARG A 36 3.27 -19.40 11.45
C ARG A 36 4.01 -18.71 10.30
N ALA A 37 3.84 -17.40 10.17
CA ALA A 37 4.55 -16.58 9.19
C ALA A 37 4.82 -15.20 9.79
N PRO A 38 5.93 -14.53 9.45
CA PRO A 38 6.23 -13.20 9.97
C PRO A 38 5.28 -12.12 9.42
N TYR A 39 4.81 -12.29 8.20
CA TYR A 39 3.81 -11.45 7.55
C TYR A 39 3.23 -12.19 6.34
N ALA A 40 2.18 -11.63 5.73
CA ALA A 40 1.55 -12.24 4.55
C ALA A 40 2.33 -11.87 3.29
N GLU A 41 3.37 -12.63 2.99
CA GLU A 41 4.31 -12.34 1.89
C GLU A 41 3.60 -12.30 0.53
N ALA A 42 2.70 -13.24 0.26
CA ALA A 42 1.97 -13.27 -1.02
C ALA A 42 1.09 -12.04 -1.20
N VAL A 43 0.45 -11.57 -0.13
CA VAL A 43 -0.36 -10.35 -0.15
C VAL A 43 0.54 -9.13 -0.39
N TRP A 44 1.67 -9.07 0.29
CA TRP A 44 2.64 -7.97 0.13
C TRP A 44 3.14 -7.88 -1.30
N ASN A 45 3.54 -9.01 -1.88
CA ASN A 45 4.01 -9.07 -3.26
C ASN A 45 2.92 -8.67 -4.26
N GLY A 46 1.69 -9.11 -4.02
CA GLY A 46 0.56 -8.72 -4.86
C GLY A 46 0.26 -7.22 -4.80
N LEU A 47 0.37 -6.62 -3.62
CA LEU A 47 0.22 -5.17 -3.47
C LEU A 47 1.31 -4.42 -4.26
N ALA A 48 2.53 -4.95 -4.25
CA ALA A 48 3.65 -4.37 -5.01
C ALA A 48 3.38 -4.47 -6.52
N GLU A 49 2.94 -5.62 -7.00
CA GLU A 49 2.64 -5.83 -8.40
C GLU A 49 1.52 -4.91 -8.92
N MET A 50 0.54 -4.59 -8.06
CA MET A 50 -0.53 -3.66 -8.38
C MET A 50 -0.10 -2.19 -8.30
N GLY A 51 1.11 -1.91 -7.82
CA GLY A 51 1.61 -0.55 -7.64
C GLY A 51 1.05 0.17 -6.42
N LEU A 52 0.37 -0.53 -5.52
CA LEU A 52 -0.28 0.10 -4.37
C LEU A 52 0.70 0.57 -3.31
N ILE A 53 1.86 -0.07 -3.20
CA ILE A 53 2.90 0.34 -2.27
C ILE A 53 3.46 1.71 -2.67
N GLY A 54 3.55 1.98 -3.97
CA GLY A 54 4.04 3.24 -4.51
C GLY A 54 2.97 4.29 -4.80
N THR A 55 1.78 4.17 -4.22
CA THR A 55 0.65 5.07 -4.53
C THR A 55 1.00 6.54 -4.36
N ALA A 56 1.69 6.91 -3.30
CA ALA A 56 2.07 8.31 -3.03
C ALA A 56 3.52 8.63 -3.41
N ILE A 57 4.25 7.70 -4.00
CA ILE A 57 5.62 7.93 -4.46
C ILE A 57 5.57 8.57 -5.85
N PRO A 58 6.31 9.68 -6.10
CA PRO A 58 6.36 10.29 -7.42
C PRO A 58 6.83 9.31 -8.51
N GLU A 59 6.33 9.50 -9.73
CA GLU A 59 6.68 8.63 -10.85
C GLU A 59 8.18 8.59 -11.14
N GLN A 60 8.89 9.69 -10.91
CA GLN A 60 10.35 9.77 -11.11
C GLN A 60 11.12 8.79 -10.22
N TYR A 61 10.50 8.30 -9.14
CA TYR A 61 11.11 7.30 -8.24
C TYR A 61 10.45 5.94 -8.35
N GLY A 62 9.70 5.69 -9.41
CA GLY A 62 9.08 4.40 -9.66
C GLY A 62 7.69 4.21 -9.07
N GLY A 63 7.10 5.25 -8.49
CA GLY A 63 5.75 5.20 -7.94
C GLY A 63 4.69 5.55 -8.98
N THR A 64 3.43 5.51 -8.58
CA THR A 64 2.31 5.88 -9.43
C THR A 64 1.96 7.35 -9.37
N GLY A 65 2.43 8.07 -8.35
CA GLY A 65 2.19 9.51 -8.21
C GLY A 65 0.75 9.89 -7.97
N ALA A 66 -0.07 8.96 -7.45
CA ALA A 66 -1.50 9.21 -7.28
C ALA A 66 -1.82 10.21 -6.17
N GLY A 67 -1.07 10.16 -5.06
CA GLY A 67 -1.23 11.13 -3.97
C GLY A 67 -1.68 10.50 -2.66
N TYR A 68 -1.80 11.36 -1.63
CA TYR A 68 -2.12 10.90 -0.27
C TYR A 68 -3.58 10.50 -0.08
N LEU A 69 -4.52 11.14 -0.78
CA LEU A 69 -5.93 10.76 -0.67
C LEU A 69 -6.13 9.33 -1.19
N GLU A 70 -5.51 9.01 -2.29
CA GLU A 70 -5.53 7.68 -2.87
C GLU A 70 -4.87 6.67 -1.95
N LEU A 71 -3.76 7.05 -1.31
CA LEU A 71 -3.10 6.22 -0.30
C LEU A 71 -4.03 5.94 0.89
N CYS A 72 -4.82 6.91 1.32
CA CYS A 72 -5.79 6.72 2.39
C CYS A 72 -6.87 5.70 2.02
N LEU A 73 -7.31 5.69 0.76
CA LEU A 73 -8.28 4.70 0.29
C LEU A 73 -7.70 3.28 0.33
N VAL A 74 -6.45 3.13 -0.08
CA VAL A 74 -5.74 1.85 0.02
C VAL A 74 -5.61 1.43 1.48
N ALA A 75 -5.18 2.35 2.35
CA ALA A 75 -5.02 2.09 3.78
C ALA A 75 -6.32 1.67 4.44
N GLN A 76 -7.44 2.27 4.06
CA GLN A 76 -8.75 1.91 4.58
C GLN A 76 -9.11 0.46 4.28
N GLU A 77 -8.86 0.01 3.05
CA GLU A 77 -9.15 -1.38 2.66
C GLU A 77 -8.19 -2.37 3.32
N LEU A 78 -6.92 -1.99 3.50
CA LEU A 78 -5.97 -2.81 4.25
C LEU A 78 -6.42 -3.00 5.71
N GLY A 79 -6.92 -1.94 6.33
CA GLY A 79 -7.45 -2.01 7.69
C GLY A 79 -8.71 -2.85 7.78
N ARG A 80 -9.60 -2.74 6.79
CA ARG A 80 -10.84 -3.52 6.76
C ARG A 80 -10.58 -5.03 6.70
N SER A 81 -9.57 -5.45 5.94
CA SER A 81 -9.22 -6.85 5.78
C SER A 81 -8.21 -7.33 6.81
N LEU A 82 -7.71 -6.46 7.67
CA LEU A 82 -6.66 -6.76 8.66
C LEU A 82 -5.40 -7.32 7.99
N ALA A 83 -5.02 -6.77 6.83
CA ALA A 83 -3.91 -7.28 6.03
C ALA A 83 -2.59 -7.23 6.80
N PRO A 84 -1.99 -8.38 7.14
CA PRO A 84 -0.78 -8.42 7.98
C PRO A 84 0.48 -8.25 7.11
N THR A 85 0.71 -7.04 6.66
CA THR A 85 1.83 -6.67 5.80
C THR A 85 2.63 -5.52 6.43
N PRO A 86 3.91 -5.33 6.06
CA PRO A 86 4.73 -4.22 6.59
C PRO A 86 4.41 -2.89 5.90
N PHE A 87 3.14 -2.62 5.60
CA PHE A 87 2.72 -1.43 4.86
C PHE A 87 2.97 -0.15 5.67
N ALA A 88 2.63 -0.15 6.95
CA ALA A 88 2.78 1.03 7.79
C ALA A 88 4.24 1.46 7.93
N SER A 89 5.14 0.54 8.25
CA SER A 89 6.56 0.86 8.43
C SER A 89 7.21 1.28 7.12
N THR A 90 6.88 0.60 6.02
CA THR A 90 7.48 0.87 4.72
C THR A 90 6.91 2.14 4.08
N VAL A 91 5.58 2.26 4.01
CA VAL A 91 4.91 3.32 3.25
C VAL A 91 4.71 4.58 4.08
N TYR A 92 4.20 4.44 5.31
CA TYR A 92 3.88 5.63 6.12
C TYR A 92 5.10 6.25 6.79
N LEU A 93 6.13 5.46 7.10
CA LEU A 93 7.29 5.93 7.85
C LEU A 93 8.53 6.07 6.96
N VAL A 94 9.06 4.98 6.44
CA VAL A 94 10.34 5.00 5.71
C VAL A 94 10.23 5.79 4.40
N THR A 95 9.18 5.54 3.62
CA THR A 95 8.96 6.26 2.35
C THR A 95 8.87 7.75 2.59
N GLU A 96 8.09 8.19 3.58
CA GLU A 96 7.96 9.61 3.90
C GLU A 96 9.27 10.22 4.38
N ALA A 97 10.03 9.48 5.21
CA ALA A 97 11.34 9.94 5.67
C ALA A 97 12.29 10.16 4.49
N LEU A 98 12.30 9.23 3.53
CA LEU A 98 13.14 9.35 2.33
C LEU A 98 12.72 10.53 1.45
N LEU A 99 11.41 10.70 1.26
CA LEU A 99 10.90 11.80 0.43
C LEU A 99 11.21 13.17 1.04
N ARG A 100 11.17 13.30 2.35
CA ARG A 100 11.35 14.57 3.05
C ARG A 100 12.81 14.87 3.39
N PHE A 101 13.58 13.87 3.77
CA PHE A 101 14.91 14.04 4.35
C PHE A 101 16.01 13.31 3.59
N GLY A 102 15.67 12.40 2.66
CA GLY A 102 16.66 11.67 1.89
C GLY A 102 17.35 12.52 0.84
N SER A 103 18.59 12.16 0.50
CA SER A 103 19.30 12.75 -0.63
C SER A 103 18.70 12.21 -1.94
N GLU A 104 19.01 12.89 -3.06
CA GLU A 104 18.57 12.45 -4.37
C GLU A 104 19.05 11.01 -4.69
N ALA A 105 20.30 10.71 -4.33
CA ALA A 105 20.84 9.36 -4.51
C ALA A 105 20.09 8.32 -3.69
N GLN A 106 19.73 8.63 -2.45
CA GLN A 106 18.96 7.73 -1.59
C GLN A 106 17.57 7.50 -2.14
N ARG A 107 16.88 8.56 -2.57
CA ARG A 107 15.54 8.44 -3.17
C ARG A 107 15.57 7.55 -4.41
N THR A 108 16.50 7.77 -5.29
CA THR A 108 16.62 7.02 -6.54
C THR A 108 16.89 5.53 -6.30
N ARG A 109 17.71 5.22 -5.30
CA ARG A 109 18.11 3.84 -5.00
C ARG A 109 17.08 3.09 -4.17
N LEU A 110 16.49 3.75 -3.16
CA LEU A 110 15.71 3.07 -2.13
C LEU A 110 14.20 3.10 -2.35
N LEU A 111 13.66 4.10 -3.06
CA LEU A 111 12.22 4.20 -3.27
C LEU A 111 11.64 3.22 -4.30
N PRO A 112 12.30 2.91 -5.41
CA PRO A 112 11.76 1.97 -6.40
C PRO A 112 11.51 0.57 -5.86
#